data_90c2b12309d076baa2d8ea64be24aa87
#
_entry.id   90c2b12309d076baa2d8ea64be24aa87
#
_cell.length_a   1.000
_cell.length_b   1.000
_cell.length_c   1.000
_cell.angle_alpha   90.00
_cell.angle_beta   90.00
_cell.angle_gamma   90.00
#
_symmetry.space_group_name_H-M   'P 1'
#
loop_
_entity.id
_entity.type
_entity.pdbx_description
1 polymer ?
#
loop_
_entity_poly.entity_id
_entity_poly.type
_entity_poly.pdbx_seq_one_letter_code
_entity_poly.pdbx_strand_id
1 'polypeptide(L)'
;MINDSMTVQKTALVLGAGGFIGSHMVKRLKSEGYWVRGVDIKYPEFSESAADEFRRDDLRDAEAVRKLVQVGKTTFDEIYQFAADMGGAGYIFTDEHSADIMHNSASINLNVLDAVHKANQIRGCNKTKIFYSSSACMYPERNQLDPDNPDCREESAYPADPDSEYGWEKLFSERVYFAYNRNYNIPVRVARYHNIFGPEGTWEGGREKAPAAICRKVAYVPETGGAIEVWGDGLQTRSFLYIDECIEATRRLMDSDFMGPVNIGSEEMVTINELVATAAKVSGKVITKNHKLDAPLGVRGRNSNNDLIREKLGWDYSQTLEEGIAKTYAWISEQIKSRKAVETSSQKELVNA
;
A
#
# COMPACT_ATOMS: atom_id res chain seq x y z
N MET A 1 -43.68 20.35 8.83
CA MET A 1 -42.61 19.89 9.75
C MET A 1 -41.59 19.20 8.89
N ILE A 2 -40.53 19.93 8.55
CA ILE A 2 -39.39 19.41 7.77
C ILE A 2 -38.55 18.66 8.79
N ASN A 3 -38.53 17.32 8.71
CA ASN A 3 -37.62 16.49 9.47
C ASN A 3 -36.24 16.64 8.82
N ASP A 4 -35.47 17.64 9.23
CA ASP A 4 -34.05 17.70 9.02
C ASP A 4 -33.39 16.64 9.95
N SER A 5 -33.36 15.40 9.50
CA SER A 5 -32.45 14.42 10.08
C SER A 5 -31.05 14.90 9.72
N MET A 6 -30.40 15.70 10.59
CA MET A 6 -28.95 15.93 10.51
C MET A 6 -28.28 14.56 10.48
N THR A 7 -27.90 14.10 9.32
CA THR A 7 -27.04 12.94 9.18
C THR A 7 -25.72 13.28 9.88
N VAL A 8 -25.46 12.64 11.01
CA VAL A 8 -24.18 12.83 11.73
C VAL A 8 -23.06 12.44 10.76
N GLN A 9 -22.17 13.39 10.49
CA GLN A 9 -21.03 13.17 9.61
C GLN A 9 -20.16 12.03 10.15
N LYS A 10 -19.93 11.00 9.35
CA LYS A 10 -19.03 9.90 9.71
C LYS A 10 -17.59 10.40 9.86
N THR A 11 -16.84 9.76 10.73
CA THR A 11 -15.45 10.10 11.06
C THR A 11 -14.50 8.96 10.74
N ALA A 12 -13.34 9.29 10.17
CA ALA A 12 -12.31 8.32 9.86
C ALA A 12 -10.93 8.78 10.32
N LEU A 13 -10.16 7.83 10.84
CA LEU A 13 -8.74 7.99 11.16
C LEU A 13 -7.91 7.18 10.15
N VAL A 14 -7.01 7.85 9.43
CA VAL A 14 -6.10 7.21 8.49
C VAL A 14 -4.67 7.29 9.04
N LEU A 15 -4.12 6.15 9.44
CA LEU A 15 -2.76 5.98 9.93
C LEU A 15 -1.86 5.57 8.77
N GLY A 16 -0.76 6.29 8.56
CA GLY A 16 0.04 6.20 7.34
C GLY A 16 -0.47 7.14 6.23
N ALA A 17 -1.16 8.23 6.60
CA ALA A 17 -1.80 9.17 5.68
C ALA A 17 -0.82 10.00 4.84
N GLY A 18 0.45 10.08 5.22
CA GLY A 18 1.53 10.69 4.43
C GLY A 18 2.13 9.74 3.39
N GLY A 19 1.77 8.45 3.43
CA GLY A 19 2.21 7.44 2.49
C GLY A 19 1.29 7.31 1.27
N PHE A 20 1.70 6.48 0.31
CA PHE A 20 1.03 6.28 -0.97
C PHE A 20 -0.45 5.86 -0.83
N ILE A 21 -0.72 4.71 -0.20
CA ILE A 21 -2.10 4.19 -0.09
C ILE A 21 -2.93 5.06 0.86
N GLY A 22 -2.32 5.52 1.97
CA GLY A 22 -3.03 6.34 2.95
C GLY A 22 -3.49 7.67 2.40
N SER A 23 -2.69 8.36 1.58
CA SER A 23 -3.08 9.63 0.95
C SER A 23 -4.25 9.47 -0.02
N HIS A 24 -4.27 8.38 -0.81
CA HIS A 24 -5.40 8.06 -1.68
C HIS A 24 -6.66 7.70 -0.89
N MET A 25 -6.53 6.96 0.22
CA MET A 25 -7.67 6.67 1.10
C MET A 25 -8.25 7.94 1.72
N VAL A 26 -7.41 8.89 2.15
CA VAL A 26 -7.87 10.21 2.63
C VAL A 26 -8.70 10.91 1.57
N LYS A 27 -8.21 10.99 0.32
CA LYS A 27 -8.94 11.61 -0.80
C LYS A 27 -10.28 10.93 -1.05
N ARG A 28 -10.33 9.59 -1.02
CA ARG A 28 -11.55 8.80 -1.19
C ARG A 28 -12.56 9.08 -0.07
N LEU A 29 -12.17 9.01 1.19
CA LEU A 29 -13.05 9.27 2.33
C LEU A 29 -13.59 10.70 2.33
N LYS A 30 -12.77 11.68 1.93
CA LYS A 30 -13.24 13.07 1.75
C LYS A 30 -14.30 13.17 0.67
N SER A 31 -14.14 12.46 -0.45
CA SER A 31 -15.16 12.43 -1.53
C SER A 31 -16.48 11.76 -1.10
N GLU A 32 -16.41 10.86 -0.11
CA GLU A 32 -17.59 10.23 0.51
C GLU A 32 -18.21 11.06 1.66
N GLY A 33 -17.67 12.23 1.96
CA GLY A 33 -18.21 13.16 2.96
C GLY A 33 -17.76 12.89 4.40
N TYR A 34 -16.76 12.06 4.64
CA TYR A 34 -16.19 11.84 5.97
C TYR A 34 -15.47 13.07 6.50
N TRP A 35 -15.50 13.25 7.83
CA TRP A 35 -14.47 14.02 8.52
C TRP A 35 -13.27 13.12 8.76
N VAL A 36 -12.10 13.53 8.26
CA VAL A 36 -10.91 12.67 8.21
C VAL A 36 -9.77 13.30 9.00
N ARG A 37 -9.22 12.52 9.96
CA ARG A 37 -7.88 12.78 10.52
C ARG A 37 -6.86 11.88 9.84
N GLY A 38 -5.85 12.49 9.22
CA GLY A 38 -4.65 11.82 8.73
C GLY A 38 -3.53 11.88 9.76
N VAL A 39 -2.80 10.78 9.94
CA VAL A 39 -1.63 10.71 10.84
C VAL A 39 -0.48 10.02 10.13
N ASP A 40 0.70 10.61 10.21
CA ASP A 40 1.96 10.03 9.71
C ASP A 40 3.14 10.75 10.37
N ILE A 41 4.34 10.19 10.28
CA ILE A 41 5.60 10.85 10.66
C ILE A 41 6.01 11.94 9.67
N LYS A 42 5.45 11.93 8.45
CA LYS A 42 5.70 12.89 7.36
C LYS A 42 4.41 13.34 6.68
N TYR A 43 4.45 14.51 6.03
CA TYR A 43 3.38 14.90 5.11
C TYR A 43 3.44 14.09 3.82
N PRO A 44 2.33 13.99 3.05
CA PRO A 44 2.36 13.47 1.68
C PRO A 44 3.37 14.25 0.84
N GLU A 45 4.14 13.54 0.02
CA GLU A 45 5.27 14.12 -0.72
C GLU A 45 4.81 14.84 -2.01
N PHE A 46 3.75 14.34 -2.64
CA PHE A 46 3.40 14.76 -4.01
C PHE A 46 2.13 15.60 -4.09
N SER A 47 1.39 15.73 -3.02
CA SER A 47 0.18 16.57 -2.94
C SER A 47 -0.06 17.02 -1.51
N GLU A 48 -0.79 18.13 -1.32
CA GLU A 48 -1.29 18.48 0.00
C GLU A 48 -2.31 17.44 0.50
N SER A 49 -2.32 17.22 1.81
CA SER A 49 -3.29 16.30 2.40
C SER A 49 -4.71 16.87 2.30
N ALA A 50 -5.65 16.06 1.84
CA ALA A 50 -7.06 16.41 1.82
C ALA A 50 -7.76 16.19 3.19
N ALA A 51 -7.07 15.73 4.23
CA ALA A 51 -7.64 15.51 5.56
C ALA A 51 -8.10 16.82 6.19
N ASP A 52 -9.20 16.77 6.98
CA ASP A 52 -9.66 17.94 7.76
C ASP A 52 -8.66 18.29 8.87
N GLU A 53 -7.98 17.29 9.41
CA GLU A 53 -6.89 17.45 10.37
C GLU A 53 -5.75 16.51 9.99
N PHE A 54 -4.54 17.04 9.84
CA PHE A 54 -3.34 16.22 9.64
C PHE A 54 -2.39 16.39 10.83
N ARG A 55 -2.01 15.25 11.43
CA ARG A 55 -1.11 15.20 12.58
C ARG A 55 0.20 14.50 12.19
N ARG A 56 1.31 15.16 12.50
CA ARG A 56 2.63 14.54 12.40
C ARG A 56 2.99 13.95 13.76
N ASP A 57 2.72 12.66 13.91
CA ASP A 57 2.96 11.95 15.16
C ASP A 57 3.57 10.56 14.87
N ASP A 58 4.34 10.05 15.82
CA ASP A 58 4.96 8.72 15.74
C ASP A 58 4.05 7.67 16.42
N LEU A 59 3.55 6.75 15.62
CA LEU A 59 2.65 5.68 16.09
C LEU A 59 3.36 4.60 16.93
N ARG A 60 4.68 4.64 17.02
CA ARG A 60 5.46 3.81 17.97
C ARG A 60 5.36 4.34 19.40
N ASP A 61 4.97 5.60 19.57
CA ASP A 61 4.66 6.17 20.88
C ASP A 61 3.22 5.84 21.28
N ALA A 62 3.07 4.94 22.26
CA ALA A 62 1.77 4.51 22.77
C ALA A 62 0.94 5.66 23.37
N GLU A 63 1.57 6.70 23.94
CA GLU A 63 0.83 7.83 24.50
C GLU A 63 0.29 8.75 23.41
N ALA A 64 1.05 8.99 22.36
CA ALA A 64 0.59 9.69 21.17
C ALA A 64 -0.62 8.97 20.55
N VAL A 65 -0.52 7.66 20.34
CA VAL A 65 -1.63 6.86 19.75
C VAL A 65 -2.91 6.93 20.60
N ARG A 66 -2.83 6.88 21.92
CA ARG A 66 -4.02 7.04 22.79
C ARG A 66 -4.77 8.34 22.58
N LYS A 67 -4.05 9.43 22.28
CA LYS A 67 -4.64 10.75 21.98
C LYS A 67 -5.23 10.79 20.58
N LEU A 68 -4.59 10.10 19.63
CA LEU A 68 -4.94 10.11 18.20
C LEU A 68 -6.24 9.34 17.89
N VAL A 69 -6.50 8.23 18.57
CA VAL A 69 -7.70 7.39 18.34
C VAL A 69 -9.01 7.99 18.86
N GLN A 70 -8.95 9.18 19.42
CA GLN A 70 -10.10 9.89 19.96
C GLN A 70 -10.39 11.16 19.16
N VAL A 71 -11.67 11.44 18.90
CA VAL A 71 -12.16 12.66 18.30
C VAL A 71 -13.19 13.32 19.21
N GLY A 72 -12.84 14.46 19.81
CA GLY A 72 -13.65 15.08 20.86
C GLY A 72 -13.93 14.13 22.03
N LYS A 73 -15.22 13.86 22.30
CA LYS A 73 -15.65 12.90 23.33
C LYS A 73 -15.99 11.52 22.78
N THR A 74 -15.70 11.23 21.48
CA THR A 74 -16.05 9.99 20.80
C THR A 74 -14.82 9.27 20.26
N THR A 75 -14.98 8.05 19.72
CA THR A 75 -14.01 7.36 18.87
C THR A 75 -14.41 7.58 17.42
N PHE A 76 -13.48 7.31 16.50
CA PHE A 76 -13.77 7.29 15.07
C PHE A 76 -14.75 6.16 14.73
N ASP A 77 -15.55 6.34 13.70
CA ASP A 77 -16.38 5.27 13.14
C ASP A 77 -15.49 4.23 12.44
N GLU A 78 -14.45 4.69 11.74
CA GLU A 78 -13.54 3.84 10.98
C GLU A 78 -12.08 4.25 11.20
N ILE A 79 -11.20 3.25 11.34
CA ILE A 79 -9.74 3.43 11.41
C ILE A 79 -9.11 2.61 10.29
N TYR A 80 -8.26 3.24 9.49
CA TYR A 80 -7.50 2.61 8.42
C TYR A 80 -6.03 2.57 8.80
N GLN A 81 -5.50 1.37 9.08
CA GLN A 81 -4.11 1.18 9.49
C GLN A 81 -3.27 0.75 8.29
N PHE A 82 -2.55 1.72 7.71
CA PHE A 82 -1.59 1.54 6.62
C PHE A 82 -0.14 1.79 7.05
N ALA A 83 0.06 2.40 8.24
CA ALA A 83 1.40 2.73 8.71
C ALA A 83 2.23 1.47 8.96
N ALA A 84 3.40 1.41 8.38
CA ALA A 84 4.36 0.33 8.53
C ALA A 84 5.76 0.81 8.16
N ASP A 85 6.77 0.16 8.69
CA ASP A 85 8.13 0.29 8.18
C ASP A 85 8.28 -0.69 7.02
N MET A 86 8.38 -0.16 5.80
CA MET A 86 8.36 -0.97 4.59
C MET A 86 9.03 -0.26 3.41
N GLY A 87 9.33 -1.03 2.38
CA GLY A 87 9.91 -0.54 1.13
C GLY A 87 9.73 -1.52 -0.03
N GLY A 88 10.46 -1.31 -1.12
CA GLY A 88 10.60 -2.26 -2.22
C GLY A 88 11.53 -3.43 -1.87
N ALA A 89 11.78 -4.30 -2.86
CA ALA A 89 12.61 -5.50 -2.69
C ALA A 89 14.01 -5.20 -2.13
N GLY A 90 14.66 -4.12 -2.57
CA GLY A 90 15.96 -3.70 -2.07
C GLY A 90 15.98 -3.25 -0.61
N TYR A 91 14.84 -2.99 0.01
CA TYR A 91 14.73 -2.65 1.43
C TYR A 91 14.34 -3.86 2.28
N ILE A 92 13.46 -4.72 1.76
CA ILE A 92 12.87 -5.85 2.50
C ILE A 92 13.80 -7.08 2.54
N PHE A 93 14.57 -7.32 1.46
CA PHE A 93 15.36 -8.55 1.28
C PHE A 93 16.87 -8.36 1.47
N THR A 94 17.33 -7.29 2.11
CA THR A 94 18.75 -7.01 2.35
C THR A 94 19.22 -7.31 3.77
N ASP A 95 18.35 -7.79 4.65
CA ASP A 95 18.57 -8.05 6.08
C ASP A 95 19.01 -6.83 6.93
N GLU A 96 19.45 -5.75 6.30
CA GLU A 96 19.94 -4.54 6.98
C GLU A 96 18.87 -3.86 7.84
N HIS A 97 17.58 -4.07 7.51
CA HIS A 97 16.43 -3.42 8.16
C HIS A 97 15.48 -4.38 8.88
N SER A 98 15.81 -5.67 8.94
CA SER A 98 14.92 -6.70 9.46
C SER A 98 14.43 -6.42 10.88
N ALA A 99 15.33 -6.06 11.79
CA ALA A 99 14.98 -5.73 13.16
C ALA A 99 14.07 -4.48 13.27
N ASP A 100 14.36 -3.44 12.49
CA ASP A 100 13.57 -2.21 12.47
C ASP A 100 12.17 -2.45 11.90
N ILE A 101 12.06 -3.21 10.82
CA ILE A 101 10.78 -3.60 10.19
C ILE A 101 9.90 -4.33 11.19
N MET A 102 10.44 -5.36 11.85
CA MET A 102 9.74 -6.15 12.86
C MET A 102 9.32 -5.28 14.06
N HIS A 103 10.27 -4.56 14.66
CA HIS A 103 10.02 -3.76 15.86
C HIS A 103 9.04 -2.61 15.58
N ASN A 104 9.29 -1.82 14.53
CA ASN A 104 8.52 -0.62 14.26
C ASN A 104 7.07 -0.97 13.90
N SER A 105 6.88 -1.90 12.95
CA SER A 105 5.54 -2.26 12.48
C SER A 105 4.72 -2.99 13.56
N ALA A 106 5.32 -3.92 14.31
CA ALA A 106 4.65 -4.58 15.42
C ALA A 106 4.25 -3.58 16.53
N SER A 107 5.14 -2.67 16.90
CA SER A 107 4.87 -1.62 17.91
C SER A 107 3.70 -0.75 17.51
N ILE A 108 3.65 -0.30 16.25
CA ILE A 108 2.52 0.50 15.70
C ILE A 108 1.21 -0.27 15.87
N ASN A 109 1.15 -1.51 15.40
CA ASN A 109 -0.07 -2.32 15.41
C ASN A 109 -0.56 -2.62 16.85
N LEU A 110 0.36 -2.96 17.75
CA LEU A 110 0.04 -3.19 19.17
C LEU A 110 -0.47 -1.93 19.85
N ASN A 111 0.17 -0.78 19.63
CA ASN A 111 -0.25 0.50 20.20
C ASN A 111 -1.64 0.92 19.72
N VAL A 112 -1.93 0.77 18.42
CA VAL A 112 -3.24 1.11 17.85
C VAL A 112 -4.34 0.25 18.46
N LEU A 113 -4.15 -1.07 18.52
CA LEU A 113 -5.15 -1.99 19.08
C LEU A 113 -5.37 -1.77 20.57
N ASP A 114 -4.31 -1.59 21.37
CA ASP A 114 -4.39 -1.29 22.80
C ASP A 114 -5.14 0.03 23.05
N ALA A 115 -4.83 1.08 22.29
CA ALA A 115 -5.47 2.39 22.42
C ALA A 115 -6.97 2.33 22.08
N VAL A 116 -7.34 1.64 21.00
CA VAL A 116 -8.76 1.47 20.62
C VAL A 116 -9.50 0.63 21.65
N HIS A 117 -8.90 -0.46 22.13
CA HIS A 117 -9.49 -1.29 23.18
C HIS A 117 -9.78 -0.47 24.46
N LYS A 118 -8.80 0.28 24.95
CA LYS A 118 -8.95 1.15 26.14
C LYS A 118 -10.00 2.25 25.92
N ALA A 119 -10.02 2.87 24.75
CA ALA A 119 -11.03 3.88 24.43
C ALA A 119 -12.44 3.28 24.41
N ASN A 120 -12.63 2.09 23.88
CA ASN A 120 -13.89 1.37 23.88
C ASN A 120 -14.36 0.97 25.28
N GLN A 121 -13.44 0.51 26.14
CA GLN A 121 -13.76 0.20 27.56
C GLN A 121 -14.28 1.43 28.31
N ILE A 122 -13.61 2.58 28.19
CA ILE A 122 -14.03 3.84 28.84
C ILE A 122 -15.45 4.25 28.42
N ARG A 123 -15.83 3.95 27.18
CA ARG A 123 -17.09 4.38 26.56
C ARG A 123 -18.19 3.32 26.55
N GLY A 124 -17.86 2.10 26.91
CA GLY A 124 -18.83 0.98 26.91
C GLY A 124 -19.38 0.63 25.53
N CYS A 125 -18.64 0.92 24.45
CA CYS A 125 -19.07 0.58 23.08
C CYS A 125 -17.89 0.13 22.20
N ASN A 126 -18.15 -0.84 21.31
CA ASN A 126 -17.17 -1.39 20.33
C ASN A 126 -17.67 -1.13 18.91
N LYS A 127 -17.87 0.14 18.54
CA LYS A 127 -18.42 0.51 17.23
C LYS A 127 -17.38 0.83 16.17
N THR A 128 -16.15 1.18 16.59
CA THR A 128 -15.07 1.53 15.68
C THR A 128 -14.63 0.31 14.87
N LYS A 129 -14.80 0.36 13.56
CA LYS A 129 -14.22 -0.64 12.65
C LYS A 129 -12.76 -0.32 12.40
N ILE A 130 -11.90 -1.34 12.40
CA ILE A 130 -10.47 -1.17 12.09
C ILE A 130 -10.10 -2.00 10.87
N PHE A 131 -9.59 -1.34 9.85
CA PHE A 131 -8.95 -1.96 8.71
C PHE A 131 -7.46 -2.13 8.97
N TYR A 132 -6.91 -3.30 8.61
CA TYR A 132 -5.47 -3.59 8.63
C TYR A 132 -4.98 -4.02 7.25
N SER A 133 -3.95 -3.34 6.75
CA SER A 133 -3.27 -3.71 5.53
C SER A 133 -2.18 -4.75 5.81
N SER A 134 -2.50 -6.02 5.60
CA SER A 134 -1.52 -7.10 5.49
C SER A 134 -0.89 -7.11 4.08
N SER A 135 -0.10 -8.11 3.78
CA SER A 135 0.67 -8.20 2.53
C SER A 135 0.72 -9.64 2.01
N ALA A 136 0.83 -9.79 0.70
CA ALA A 136 1.13 -11.06 0.06
C ALA A 136 2.51 -11.65 0.46
N CYS A 137 3.40 -10.84 1.03
CA CYS A 137 4.69 -11.32 1.56
C CYS A 137 4.53 -12.26 2.76
N MET A 138 3.34 -12.36 3.35
CA MET A 138 3.07 -13.30 4.43
C MET A 138 2.82 -14.74 3.94
N TYR A 139 2.60 -14.97 2.64
CA TYR A 139 2.44 -16.31 2.09
C TYR A 139 3.74 -17.12 2.14
N PRO A 140 3.67 -18.45 2.33
CA PRO A 140 4.85 -19.29 2.39
C PRO A 140 5.69 -19.21 1.12
N GLU A 141 7.02 -19.14 1.28
CA GLU A 141 7.95 -19.09 0.16
C GLU A 141 7.78 -20.29 -0.77
N ARG A 142 7.60 -21.50 -0.20
CA ARG A 142 7.40 -22.75 -0.98
C ARG A 142 6.23 -22.68 -1.96
N ASN A 143 5.21 -21.88 -1.71
CA ASN A 143 4.06 -21.69 -2.58
C ASN A 143 4.37 -20.77 -3.78
N GLN A 144 5.56 -20.18 -3.81
CA GLN A 144 5.96 -19.10 -4.70
C GLN A 144 7.27 -19.42 -5.47
N LEU A 145 7.69 -20.68 -5.45
CA LEU A 145 8.92 -21.14 -6.13
C LEU A 145 8.68 -21.35 -7.64
N ASP A 146 7.45 -21.73 -8.01
CA ASP A 146 7.07 -21.88 -9.41
C ASP A 146 6.53 -20.54 -9.94
N PRO A 147 7.20 -19.90 -10.92
CA PRO A 147 6.76 -18.62 -11.48
C PRO A 147 5.46 -18.74 -12.28
N ASP A 148 5.13 -19.92 -12.80
CA ASP A 148 3.96 -20.13 -13.64
C ASP A 148 2.71 -20.50 -12.84
N ASN A 149 2.89 -21.01 -11.61
CA ASN A 149 1.78 -21.51 -10.79
C ASN A 149 1.95 -21.21 -9.29
N PRO A 150 2.09 -19.94 -8.87
CA PRO A 150 2.17 -19.59 -7.45
C PRO A 150 0.81 -19.81 -6.76
N ASP A 151 0.81 -20.36 -5.54
CA ASP A 151 -0.38 -20.52 -4.73
C ASP A 151 -0.45 -19.50 -3.60
N CYS A 152 -1.18 -18.42 -3.82
CA CYS A 152 -1.46 -17.39 -2.82
C CYS A 152 -2.97 -17.31 -2.50
N ARG A 153 -3.67 -18.44 -2.49
CA ARG A 153 -5.04 -18.50 -1.94
C ARG A 153 -5.01 -18.28 -0.43
N GLU A 154 -6.03 -17.68 0.14
CA GLU A 154 -6.03 -17.28 1.54
C GLU A 154 -5.79 -18.45 2.50
N GLU A 155 -6.31 -19.64 2.20
CA GLU A 155 -6.11 -20.87 2.97
C GLU A 155 -4.68 -21.43 2.88
N SER A 156 -3.92 -21.10 1.82
CA SER A 156 -2.55 -21.58 1.62
C SER A 156 -1.51 -20.91 2.55
N ALA A 157 -1.94 -19.95 3.37
CA ALA A 157 -1.09 -19.24 4.31
C ALA A 157 -0.42 -20.13 5.37
N TYR A 158 -0.95 -21.32 5.60
CA TYR A 158 -0.43 -22.24 6.61
C TYR A 158 -0.13 -23.64 6.03
N PRO A 159 0.94 -24.32 6.54
CA PRO A 159 1.88 -23.86 7.59
C PRO A 159 2.66 -22.64 7.11
N ALA A 160 2.88 -21.69 8.05
CA ALA A 160 3.52 -20.41 7.75
C ALA A 160 5.02 -20.58 7.44
N ASP A 161 5.49 -19.86 6.43
CA ASP A 161 6.90 -19.84 6.01
C ASP A 161 7.16 -18.61 5.11
N PRO A 162 6.91 -17.39 5.59
CA PRO A 162 7.17 -16.16 4.82
C PRO A 162 8.63 -16.03 4.40
N ASP A 163 8.84 -15.39 3.25
CA ASP A 163 10.14 -15.18 2.61
C ASP A 163 10.99 -14.06 3.25
N SER A 164 10.47 -13.37 4.26
CA SER A 164 11.13 -12.21 4.86
C SER A 164 10.55 -11.87 6.24
N GLU A 165 11.33 -11.15 7.05
CA GLU A 165 10.88 -10.63 8.35
C GLU A 165 9.68 -9.69 8.20
N TYR A 166 9.58 -8.98 7.10
CA TYR A 166 8.39 -8.20 6.76
C TYR A 166 7.14 -9.09 6.63
N GLY A 167 7.27 -10.24 5.96
CA GLY A 167 6.19 -11.21 5.83
C GLY A 167 5.77 -11.81 7.18
N TRP A 168 6.74 -12.14 8.03
CA TRP A 168 6.49 -12.63 9.39
C TRP A 168 5.79 -11.59 10.27
N GLU A 169 6.21 -10.32 10.22
CA GLU A 169 5.52 -9.24 10.95
C GLU A 169 4.07 -9.10 10.47
N LYS A 170 3.84 -9.11 9.16
CA LYS A 170 2.49 -8.99 8.60
C LYS A 170 1.57 -10.12 9.07
N LEU A 171 2.05 -11.35 9.06
CA LEU A 171 1.32 -12.51 9.58
C LEU A 171 1.08 -12.42 11.10
N PHE A 172 2.11 -12.03 11.86
CA PHE A 172 1.97 -11.80 13.31
C PHE A 172 0.87 -10.78 13.59
N SER A 173 0.89 -9.65 12.91
CA SER A 173 -0.09 -8.60 13.10
C SER A 173 -1.51 -9.06 12.71
N GLU A 174 -1.72 -9.79 11.59
CA GLU A 174 -3.03 -10.40 11.29
C GLU A 174 -3.58 -11.17 12.49
N ARG A 175 -2.74 -12.03 13.09
CA ARG A 175 -3.14 -12.84 14.25
C ARG A 175 -3.50 -11.98 15.45
N VAL A 176 -2.78 -10.88 15.69
CA VAL A 176 -3.07 -9.93 16.78
C VAL A 176 -4.42 -9.26 16.54
N TYR A 177 -4.71 -8.75 15.34
CA TYR A 177 -6.00 -8.15 14.99
C TYR A 177 -7.17 -9.11 15.23
N PHE A 178 -7.04 -10.35 14.75
CA PHE A 178 -8.07 -11.38 14.98
C PHE A 178 -8.19 -11.79 16.46
N ALA A 179 -7.10 -11.77 17.24
CA ALA A 179 -7.17 -12.02 18.68
C ALA A 179 -7.93 -10.92 19.41
N TYR A 180 -7.70 -9.65 19.07
CA TYR A 180 -8.45 -8.52 19.62
C TYR A 180 -9.93 -8.56 19.25
N ASN A 181 -10.25 -8.99 18.03
CA ASN A 181 -11.66 -9.23 17.65
C ASN A 181 -12.29 -10.32 18.54
N ARG A 182 -11.65 -11.49 18.67
CA ARG A 182 -12.20 -12.61 19.47
C ARG A 182 -12.35 -12.28 20.95
N ASN A 183 -11.37 -11.59 21.54
CA ASN A 183 -11.34 -11.36 22.98
C ASN A 183 -12.10 -10.11 23.41
N TYR A 184 -12.14 -9.10 22.55
CA TYR A 184 -12.65 -7.76 22.90
C TYR A 184 -13.74 -7.26 21.95
N ASN A 185 -14.19 -8.10 21.01
CA ASN A 185 -15.24 -7.77 20.02
C ASN A 185 -14.96 -6.48 19.21
N ILE A 186 -13.68 -6.18 18.94
CA ILE A 186 -13.33 -5.05 18.06
C ILE A 186 -13.59 -5.47 16.62
N PRO A 187 -14.46 -4.77 15.86
CA PRO A 187 -14.72 -5.11 14.46
C PRO A 187 -13.48 -4.86 13.60
N VAL A 188 -12.83 -5.94 13.13
CA VAL A 188 -11.63 -5.83 12.27
C VAL A 188 -11.94 -6.21 10.83
N ARG A 189 -11.16 -5.64 9.90
CA ARG A 189 -11.14 -5.97 8.48
C ARG A 189 -9.69 -6.12 8.06
N VAL A 190 -9.33 -7.27 7.49
CA VAL A 190 -7.94 -7.58 7.13
C VAL A 190 -7.86 -7.91 5.65
N ALA A 191 -6.98 -7.18 4.93
CA ALA A 191 -6.69 -7.46 3.54
C ALA A 191 -5.20 -7.75 3.31
N ARG A 192 -4.89 -8.70 2.44
CA ARG A 192 -3.55 -9.02 1.94
C ARG A 192 -3.35 -8.33 0.61
N TYR A 193 -2.57 -7.25 0.61
CA TYR A 193 -2.31 -6.48 -0.61
C TYR A 193 -1.27 -7.14 -1.52
N HIS A 194 -1.60 -7.26 -2.80
CA HIS A 194 -0.73 -7.78 -3.86
C HIS A 194 -0.23 -6.64 -4.76
N ASN A 195 0.99 -6.14 -4.48
CA ASN A 195 1.76 -5.19 -5.32
C ASN A 195 0.98 -3.99 -5.85
N ILE A 196 0.49 -3.17 -4.94
CA ILE A 196 -0.24 -1.94 -5.30
C ILE A 196 0.71 -0.93 -5.95
N PHE A 197 0.29 -0.29 -7.04
CA PHE A 197 1.05 0.72 -7.76
C PHE A 197 0.16 1.84 -8.31
N GLY A 198 0.76 2.97 -8.69
CA GLY A 198 0.03 4.11 -9.25
C GLY A 198 0.78 5.44 -9.05
N PRO A 199 0.18 6.56 -9.51
CA PRO A 199 0.66 7.91 -9.23
C PRO A 199 0.77 8.22 -7.74
N GLU A 200 1.64 9.16 -7.39
CA GLU A 200 1.93 9.58 -6.01
C GLU A 200 2.55 8.48 -5.11
N GLY A 201 2.96 7.35 -5.70
CA GLY A 201 3.81 6.36 -5.04
C GLY A 201 5.29 6.73 -5.12
N THR A 202 6.10 6.19 -4.20
CA THR A 202 7.56 6.31 -4.28
C THR A 202 8.04 5.76 -5.61
N TRP A 203 8.76 6.57 -6.39
CA TRP A 203 9.21 6.22 -7.73
C TRP A 203 10.74 6.28 -7.91
N GLU A 204 11.46 6.71 -6.86
CA GLU A 204 12.93 6.77 -6.82
C GLU A 204 13.44 6.61 -5.37
N GLY A 205 14.78 6.54 -5.19
CA GLY A 205 15.42 6.50 -3.87
C GLY A 205 15.60 5.10 -3.29
N GLY A 206 15.35 4.02 -4.05
CA GLY A 206 15.63 2.63 -3.68
C GLY A 206 14.50 1.93 -2.89
N ARG A 207 13.41 2.64 -2.56
CA ARG A 207 12.23 2.07 -1.91
C ARG A 207 11.05 1.85 -2.87
N GLU A 208 11.22 2.20 -4.14
CA GLU A 208 10.18 2.06 -5.16
C GLU A 208 9.93 0.59 -5.56
N LYS A 209 8.70 0.29 -5.91
CA LYS A 209 8.30 -1.03 -6.46
C LYS A 209 8.54 -1.11 -7.97
N ALA A 210 8.56 -2.32 -8.50
CA ALA A 210 8.92 -2.60 -9.90
C ALA A 210 8.17 -1.73 -10.94
N PRO A 211 6.83 -1.52 -10.88
CA PRO A 211 6.15 -0.68 -11.88
C PRO A 211 6.69 0.75 -11.90
N ALA A 212 6.87 1.38 -10.73
CA ALA A 212 7.40 2.74 -10.63
C ALA A 212 8.87 2.82 -11.07
N ALA A 213 9.71 1.87 -10.65
CA ALA A 213 11.12 1.79 -11.06
C ALA A 213 11.27 1.65 -12.57
N ILE A 214 10.47 0.78 -13.21
CA ILE A 214 10.51 0.55 -14.66
C ILE A 214 9.98 1.78 -15.40
N CYS A 215 8.85 2.35 -14.99
CA CYS A 215 8.34 3.60 -15.59
C CYS A 215 9.38 4.72 -15.52
N ARG A 216 10.06 4.89 -14.37
CA ARG A 216 11.14 5.88 -14.22
C ARG A 216 12.32 5.59 -15.16
N LYS A 217 12.82 4.35 -15.18
CA LYS A 217 13.93 3.97 -16.05
C LYS A 217 13.59 4.24 -17.51
N VAL A 218 12.39 3.86 -17.98
CA VAL A 218 11.91 4.13 -19.36
C VAL A 218 11.76 5.64 -19.62
N ALA A 219 11.27 6.40 -18.64
CA ALA A 219 11.11 7.85 -18.79
C ALA A 219 12.45 8.58 -19.01
N TYR A 220 13.53 8.10 -18.39
CA TYR A 220 14.88 8.66 -18.59
C TYR A 220 15.53 8.27 -19.92
N VAL A 221 15.08 7.21 -20.58
CA VAL A 221 15.60 6.84 -21.91
C VAL A 221 15.23 7.91 -22.94
N PRO A 222 16.15 8.30 -23.86
CA PRO A 222 15.84 9.21 -24.97
C PRO A 222 14.68 8.71 -25.84
N GLU A 223 14.04 9.61 -26.59
CA GLU A 223 12.96 9.25 -27.53
C GLU A 223 13.41 8.28 -28.63
N THR A 224 14.71 8.29 -28.96
CA THR A 224 15.31 7.38 -29.94
C THR A 224 15.46 5.93 -29.42
N GLY A 225 15.15 5.70 -28.14
CA GLY A 225 15.31 4.40 -27.49
C GLY A 225 16.61 4.26 -26.70
N GLY A 226 16.76 3.12 -26.02
CA GLY A 226 17.94 2.80 -25.21
C GLY A 226 17.77 1.57 -24.33
N ALA A 227 18.75 1.32 -23.47
CA ALA A 227 18.77 0.18 -22.57
C ALA A 227 18.37 0.58 -21.16
N ILE A 228 17.63 -0.30 -20.46
CA ILE A 228 17.39 -0.20 -19.01
C ILE A 228 17.90 -1.45 -18.29
N GLU A 229 18.33 -1.27 -17.05
CA GLU A 229 18.69 -2.37 -16.16
C GLU A 229 17.43 -3.07 -15.64
N VAL A 230 17.44 -4.40 -15.73
CA VAL A 230 16.41 -5.29 -15.18
C VAL A 230 17.07 -6.24 -14.18
N TRP A 231 16.54 -6.33 -12.96
CA TRP A 231 17.07 -7.21 -11.93
C TRP A 231 16.70 -8.66 -12.22
N GLY A 232 17.70 -9.56 -12.13
CA GLY A 232 17.59 -10.96 -12.45
C GLY A 232 17.44 -11.24 -13.94
N ASP A 233 16.89 -12.40 -14.27
CA ASP A 233 16.60 -12.84 -15.63
C ASP A 233 15.32 -12.22 -16.22
N GLY A 234 14.56 -11.52 -15.36
CA GLY A 234 13.27 -10.92 -15.72
C GLY A 234 12.13 -11.92 -15.94
N LEU A 235 12.34 -13.20 -15.61
CA LEU A 235 11.32 -14.27 -15.74
C LEU A 235 10.51 -14.49 -14.46
N GLN A 236 10.87 -13.84 -13.35
CA GLN A 236 10.03 -13.83 -12.16
C GLN A 236 8.68 -13.16 -12.45
N THR A 237 7.60 -13.79 -11.97
CA THR A 237 6.24 -13.34 -12.25
C THR A 237 5.61 -12.60 -11.08
N ARG A 238 4.83 -11.57 -11.37
CA ARG A 238 4.04 -10.79 -10.41
C ARG A 238 2.73 -10.36 -11.04
N SER A 239 1.73 -10.15 -10.20
CA SER A 239 0.58 -9.32 -10.56
C SER A 239 0.66 -7.98 -9.85
N PHE A 240 0.06 -6.96 -10.45
CA PHE A 240 0.09 -5.58 -9.96
C PHE A 240 -1.31 -4.97 -10.02
N LEU A 241 -1.78 -4.43 -8.89
CA LEU A 241 -3.09 -3.81 -8.81
C LEU A 241 -2.96 -2.29 -8.78
N TYR A 242 -3.72 -1.60 -9.64
CA TYR A 242 -3.74 -0.14 -9.68
C TYR A 242 -4.39 0.43 -8.41
N ILE A 243 -3.91 1.60 -7.97
CA ILE A 243 -4.28 2.19 -6.68
C ILE A 243 -5.78 2.42 -6.51
N ASP A 244 -6.50 2.89 -7.53
CA ASP A 244 -7.93 3.17 -7.43
C ASP A 244 -8.74 1.90 -7.15
N GLU A 245 -8.35 0.78 -7.78
CA GLU A 245 -8.95 -0.55 -7.54
C GLU A 245 -8.69 -1.04 -6.12
N CYS A 246 -7.47 -0.82 -5.61
CA CYS A 246 -7.12 -1.14 -4.23
C CYS A 246 -7.98 -0.35 -3.22
N ILE A 247 -8.16 0.94 -3.46
CA ILE A 247 -8.99 1.81 -2.61
C ILE A 247 -10.46 1.37 -2.65
N GLU A 248 -10.99 1.06 -3.83
CA GLU A 248 -12.37 0.58 -3.99
C GLU A 248 -12.59 -0.75 -3.25
N ALA A 249 -11.73 -1.75 -3.45
CA ALA A 249 -11.83 -3.03 -2.76
C ALA A 249 -11.72 -2.88 -1.23
N THR A 250 -10.82 -2.02 -0.76
CA THR A 250 -10.66 -1.71 0.67
C THR A 250 -11.92 -1.09 1.26
N ARG A 251 -12.56 -0.16 0.54
CA ARG A 251 -13.83 0.44 0.97
C ARG A 251 -14.95 -0.59 1.04
N ARG A 252 -15.07 -1.46 0.04
CA ARG A 252 -16.07 -2.54 0.06
C ARG A 252 -15.86 -3.51 1.22
N LEU A 253 -14.61 -3.88 1.51
CA LEU A 253 -14.30 -4.71 2.67
C LEU A 253 -14.69 -4.00 3.97
N MET A 254 -14.37 -2.72 4.11
CA MET A 254 -14.71 -1.94 5.31
C MET A 254 -16.21 -1.81 5.52
N ASP A 255 -16.99 -1.64 4.46
CA ASP A 255 -18.46 -1.53 4.53
C ASP A 255 -19.14 -2.88 4.79
N SER A 256 -18.50 -4.01 4.43
CA SER A 256 -19.04 -5.35 4.62
C SER A 256 -18.97 -5.84 6.08
N ASP A 257 -19.58 -6.99 6.35
CA ASP A 257 -19.43 -7.73 7.61
C ASP A 257 -18.32 -8.79 7.54
N PHE A 258 -17.67 -8.97 6.40
CA PHE A 258 -16.60 -9.93 6.23
C PHE A 258 -15.31 -9.42 6.85
N MET A 259 -14.73 -10.18 7.78
CA MET A 259 -13.51 -9.76 8.49
C MET A 259 -12.23 -9.95 7.69
N GLY A 260 -12.25 -10.81 6.68
CA GLY A 260 -11.05 -11.30 6.02
C GLY A 260 -10.41 -12.49 6.78
N PRO A 261 -9.12 -12.83 6.56
CA PRO A 261 -8.28 -12.14 5.59
C PRO A 261 -8.76 -12.35 4.16
N VAL A 262 -8.52 -11.39 3.28
CA VAL A 262 -8.85 -11.50 1.86
C VAL A 262 -7.78 -10.86 1.01
N ASN A 263 -7.46 -11.47 -0.13
CA ASN A 263 -6.55 -10.88 -1.10
C ASN A 263 -7.20 -9.67 -1.77
N ILE A 264 -6.44 -8.59 -1.89
CA ILE A 264 -6.75 -7.45 -2.74
C ILE A 264 -5.60 -7.30 -3.73
N GLY A 265 -5.83 -7.77 -4.94
CA GLY A 265 -4.83 -7.87 -5.99
C GLY A 265 -5.43 -8.03 -7.38
N SER A 266 -4.56 -8.07 -8.39
CA SER A 266 -4.91 -8.45 -9.76
C SER A 266 -4.48 -9.90 -10.02
N GLU A 267 -5.21 -10.61 -10.87
CA GLU A 267 -4.83 -11.92 -11.39
C GLU A 267 -4.07 -11.82 -12.73
N GLU A 268 -3.89 -10.61 -13.27
CA GLU A 268 -3.08 -10.37 -14.45
C GLU A 268 -1.60 -10.55 -14.12
N MET A 269 -1.14 -11.80 -14.21
CA MET A 269 0.24 -12.18 -13.91
C MET A 269 1.14 -11.93 -15.11
N VAL A 270 2.23 -11.22 -14.89
CA VAL A 270 3.23 -10.91 -15.92
C VAL A 270 4.64 -11.16 -15.40
N THR A 271 5.56 -11.50 -16.30
CA THR A 271 7.00 -11.47 -16.03
C THR A 271 7.47 -10.02 -15.91
N ILE A 272 8.61 -9.80 -15.26
CA ILE A 272 9.22 -8.45 -15.24
C ILE A 272 9.65 -8.02 -16.65
N ASN A 273 10.01 -8.97 -17.52
CA ASN A 273 10.28 -8.67 -18.93
C ASN A 273 9.04 -8.16 -19.69
N GLU A 274 7.86 -8.72 -19.41
CA GLU A 274 6.59 -8.24 -19.98
C GLU A 274 6.17 -6.89 -19.38
N LEU A 275 6.42 -6.66 -18.10
CA LEU A 275 6.19 -5.34 -17.48
C LEU A 275 7.05 -4.26 -18.17
N VAL A 276 8.32 -4.56 -18.50
CA VAL A 276 9.18 -3.65 -19.29
C VAL A 276 8.59 -3.43 -20.68
N ALA A 277 8.12 -4.49 -21.35
CA ALA A 277 7.49 -4.37 -22.68
C ALA A 277 6.22 -3.50 -22.64
N THR A 278 5.40 -3.64 -21.59
CA THR A 278 4.22 -2.79 -21.38
C THR A 278 4.61 -1.33 -21.20
N ALA A 279 5.60 -1.02 -20.38
CA ALA A 279 6.08 0.36 -20.20
C ALA A 279 6.72 0.93 -21.49
N ALA A 280 7.42 0.11 -22.27
CA ALA A 280 7.98 0.48 -23.56
C ALA A 280 6.85 0.82 -24.56
N LYS A 281 5.83 -0.04 -24.65
CA LYS A 281 4.63 0.19 -25.49
C LYS A 281 3.94 1.50 -25.12
N VAL A 282 3.68 1.73 -23.84
CA VAL A 282 3.03 2.95 -23.32
C VAL A 282 3.85 4.21 -23.64
N SER A 283 5.17 4.13 -23.52
CA SER A 283 6.06 5.26 -23.79
C SER A 283 6.28 5.54 -25.28
N GLY A 284 6.01 4.58 -26.15
CA GLY A 284 6.36 4.63 -27.58
C GLY A 284 7.86 4.48 -27.86
N LYS A 285 8.70 4.15 -26.87
CA LYS A 285 10.15 4.06 -26.98
C LYS A 285 10.62 2.63 -27.25
N VAL A 286 11.73 2.51 -27.99
CA VAL A 286 12.41 1.23 -28.19
C VAL A 286 13.32 0.94 -26.99
N ILE A 287 12.96 -0.06 -26.19
CA ILE A 287 13.65 -0.40 -24.95
C ILE A 287 14.35 -1.76 -25.09
N THR A 288 15.66 -1.79 -24.84
CA THR A 288 16.45 -3.02 -24.65
C THR A 288 16.67 -3.27 -23.16
N LYS A 289 16.87 -4.54 -22.78
CA LYS A 289 17.00 -4.98 -21.37
C LYS A 289 18.41 -5.44 -21.09
N ASN A 290 19.04 -4.87 -20.05
CA ASN A 290 20.31 -5.32 -19.50
C ASN A 290 20.03 -6.04 -18.18
N HIS A 291 20.12 -7.38 -18.15
CA HIS A 291 19.83 -8.19 -16.98
C HIS A 291 20.98 -8.19 -15.98
N LYS A 292 20.69 -7.81 -14.73
CA LYS A 292 21.61 -7.88 -13.59
C LYS A 292 21.29 -9.11 -12.76
N LEU A 293 21.95 -10.23 -13.05
CA LEU A 293 21.61 -11.55 -12.52
C LEU A 293 21.89 -11.71 -11.02
N ASP A 294 22.75 -10.90 -10.44
CA ASP A 294 23.17 -10.91 -9.02
C ASP A 294 22.33 -10.00 -8.12
N ALA A 295 21.29 -9.35 -8.66
CA ALA A 295 20.42 -8.47 -7.90
C ALA A 295 19.39 -9.27 -7.08
N PRO A 296 18.92 -8.73 -5.91
CA PRO A 296 17.89 -9.37 -5.11
C PRO A 296 16.56 -9.50 -5.87
N LEU A 297 15.96 -10.69 -5.85
CA LEU A 297 14.74 -11.00 -6.62
C LEU A 297 13.50 -11.21 -5.75
N GLY A 298 13.66 -11.68 -4.52
CA GLY A 298 12.58 -12.28 -3.73
C GLY A 298 12.08 -13.58 -4.36
N VAL A 299 10.82 -13.94 -4.15
CA VAL A 299 10.21 -15.18 -4.67
C VAL A 299 10.11 -15.20 -6.20
N ARG A 300 10.06 -16.41 -6.80
CA ARG A 300 9.97 -16.59 -8.26
C ARG A 300 8.62 -16.21 -8.84
N GLY A 301 7.52 -16.53 -8.16
CA GLY A 301 6.15 -16.23 -8.60
C GLY A 301 5.27 -15.72 -7.48
N ARG A 302 4.49 -14.66 -7.75
CA ARG A 302 3.47 -14.16 -6.80
C ARG A 302 2.30 -13.60 -7.58
N ASN A 303 1.13 -14.21 -7.40
CA ASN A 303 -0.12 -13.80 -8.04
C ASN A 303 -1.25 -13.74 -7.01
N SER A 304 -2.18 -12.82 -7.15
CA SER A 304 -3.40 -12.84 -6.36
C SER A 304 -4.32 -13.96 -6.86
N ASN A 305 -5.04 -14.60 -5.95
CA ASN A 305 -6.26 -15.34 -6.25
C ASN A 305 -7.44 -14.52 -5.73
N ASN A 306 -8.39 -14.21 -6.58
CA ASN A 306 -9.52 -13.33 -6.27
C ASN A 306 -10.84 -14.06 -6.06
N ASP A 307 -10.84 -15.40 -5.96
CA ASP A 307 -12.09 -16.17 -5.79
C ASP A 307 -12.84 -15.76 -4.52
N LEU A 308 -12.12 -15.60 -3.40
CA LEU A 308 -12.72 -15.25 -2.12
C LEU A 308 -13.29 -13.82 -2.12
N ILE A 309 -12.60 -12.84 -2.70
CA ILE A 309 -13.11 -11.47 -2.74
C ILE A 309 -14.34 -11.36 -3.67
N ARG A 310 -14.36 -12.10 -4.78
CA ARG A 310 -15.55 -12.21 -5.65
C ARG A 310 -16.74 -12.78 -4.89
N GLU A 311 -16.52 -13.88 -4.16
CA GLU A 311 -17.57 -14.54 -3.38
C GLU A 311 -18.11 -13.65 -2.27
N LYS A 312 -17.24 -13.01 -1.49
CA LYS A 312 -17.62 -12.28 -0.27
C LYS A 312 -18.04 -10.84 -0.51
N LEU A 313 -17.47 -10.18 -1.51
CA LEU A 313 -17.69 -8.75 -1.74
C LEU A 313 -18.29 -8.43 -3.12
N GLY A 314 -18.48 -9.42 -3.99
CA GLY A 314 -18.97 -9.20 -5.34
C GLY A 314 -18.09 -8.25 -6.14
N TRP A 315 -16.77 -8.22 -5.86
CA TRP A 315 -15.83 -7.32 -6.48
C TRP A 315 -14.75 -8.06 -7.25
N ASP A 316 -14.35 -7.49 -8.36
CA ASP A 316 -13.13 -7.83 -9.09
C ASP A 316 -12.53 -6.55 -9.66
N TYR A 317 -11.22 -6.56 -9.95
CA TYR A 317 -10.59 -5.42 -10.61
C TYR A 317 -11.08 -5.30 -12.06
N SER A 318 -11.13 -4.07 -12.55
CA SER A 318 -11.59 -3.75 -13.91
C SER A 318 -10.50 -3.11 -14.76
N GLN A 319 -9.50 -2.51 -14.15
CA GLN A 319 -8.44 -1.80 -14.81
C GLN A 319 -7.26 -2.74 -15.12
N THR A 320 -6.87 -2.79 -16.40
CA THR A 320 -5.74 -3.59 -16.86
C THR A 320 -4.40 -3.02 -16.38
N LEU A 321 -3.35 -3.87 -16.35
CA LEU A 321 -2.00 -3.43 -16.03
C LEU A 321 -1.53 -2.32 -16.98
N GLU A 322 -1.80 -2.44 -18.29
CA GLU A 322 -1.41 -1.45 -19.30
C GLU A 322 -2.02 -0.07 -19.02
N GLU A 323 -3.31 0.00 -18.69
CA GLU A 323 -3.98 1.25 -18.33
C GLU A 323 -3.38 1.90 -17.08
N GLY A 324 -3.09 1.08 -16.04
CA GLY A 324 -2.44 1.55 -14.82
C GLY A 324 -1.01 2.03 -15.06
N ILE A 325 -0.23 1.32 -15.89
CA ILE A 325 1.12 1.72 -16.31
C ILE A 325 1.08 3.02 -17.10
N ALA A 326 0.11 3.20 -17.98
CA ALA A 326 -0.02 4.45 -18.76
C ALA A 326 -0.19 5.67 -17.84
N LYS A 327 -1.07 5.60 -16.86
CA LYS A 327 -1.30 6.67 -15.87
C LYS A 327 -0.06 6.91 -15.01
N THR A 328 0.59 5.84 -14.54
CA THR A 328 1.79 5.92 -13.70
C THR A 328 2.99 6.50 -14.45
N TYR A 329 3.19 6.06 -15.69
CA TYR A 329 4.24 6.57 -16.58
C TYR A 329 4.07 8.04 -16.89
N ALA A 330 2.85 8.47 -17.23
CA ALA A 330 2.53 9.87 -17.50
C ALA A 330 2.86 10.75 -16.29
N TRP A 331 2.42 10.34 -15.09
CA TRP A 331 2.69 11.05 -13.86
C TRP A 331 4.19 11.13 -13.53
N ILE A 332 4.93 10.02 -13.61
CA ILE A 332 6.39 10.00 -13.36
C ILE A 332 7.11 10.90 -14.38
N SER A 333 6.71 10.85 -15.66
CA SER A 333 7.30 11.68 -16.71
C SER A 333 7.12 13.17 -16.41
N GLU A 334 5.99 13.57 -15.85
CA GLU A 334 5.73 14.94 -15.44
C GLU A 334 6.58 15.34 -14.22
N GLN A 335 6.74 14.45 -13.22
CA GLN A 335 7.63 14.68 -12.09
C GLN A 335 9.07 14.94 -12.54
N ILE A 336 9.59 14.15 -13.49
CA ILE A 336 10.92 14.32 -14.06
C ILE A 336 11.06 15.66 -14.80
N LYS A 337 10.06 16.05 -15.59
CA LYS A 337 10.06 17.34 -16.31
C LYS A 337 10.05 18.53 -15.34
N SER A 338 9.23 18.48 -14.33
CA SER A 338 9.09 19.53 -13.31
C SER A 338 10.40 19.75 -12.54
N ARG A 339 11.10 18.67 -12.15
CA ARG A 339 12.40 18.76 -11.48
C ARG A 339 13.48 19.40 -12.37
N LYS A 340 13.58 18.95 -13.62
CA LYS A 340 14.54 19.54 -14.57
C LYS A 340 14.30 21.04 -14.80
N ALA A 341 13.05 21.48 -14.81
CA ALA A 341 12.70 22.90 -14.94
C ALA A 341 13.18 23.71 -13.72
N VAL A 342 13.00 23.18 -12.50
CA VAL A 342 13.48 23.81 -11.25
C VAL A 342 15.00 23.91 -11.22
N GLU A 343 15.72 22.83 -11.55
CA GLU A 343 17.19 22.81 -11.59
C GLU A 343 17.73 23.83 -12.60
N THR A 344 17.12 23.90 -13.78
CA THR A 344 17.51 24.88 -14.82
C THR A 344 17.27 26.33 -14.39
N SER A 345 16.19 26.60 -13.66
CA SER A 345 15.87 27.92 -13.14
C SER A 345 16.87 28.35 -12.05
N SER A 346 17.17 27.47 -11.10
CA SER A 346 18.12 27.70 -10.03
C SER A 346 19.54 27.93 -10.56
N GLN A 347 19.96 27.20 -11.61
CA GLN A 347 21.27 27.45 -12.26
C GLN A 347 21.33 28.80 -12.96
N LYS A 348 20.24 29.27 -13.57
CA LYS A 348 20.19 30.60 -14.20
C LYS A 348 20.23 31.74 -13.18
N GLU A 349 19.61 31.56 -12.02
CA GLU A 349 19.70 32.56 -10.93
C GLU A 349 21.10 32.65 -10.35
N LEU A 350 21.82 31.52 -10.19
CA LEU A 350 23.20 31.47 -9.73
C LEU A 350 24.21 32.08 -10.73
N VAL A 351 23.93 32.03 -12.04
CA VAL A 351 24.81 32.63 -13.07
C VAL A 351 24.57 34.13 -13.25
N ASN A 352 23.39 34.61 -12.82
CA ASN A 352 23.03 36.03 -12.92
C ASN A 352 23.20 36.82 -11.61
N ALA A 353 23.65 36.16 -10.53
CA ALA A 353 24.03 36.77 -9.24
C ALA A 353 25.54 36.92 -9.11
#